data_3ade220f3bcb345ab8e6d744fd984aca
#
_entry.id   3ade220f3bcb345ab8e6d744fd984aca
#
_cell.length_a   1.000
_cell.length_b   1.000
_cell.length_c   1.000
_cell.angle_alpha   90.00
_cell.angle_beta   90.00
_cell.angle_gamma   90.00
#
_symmetry.space_group_name_H-M   'P 1'
#
loop_
_entity.id
_entity.type
_entity.pdbx_description
1 polymer ?
#
loop_
_entity_poly.entity_id
_entity_poly.type
_entity_poly.pdbx_seq_one_letter_code
_entity_poly.pdbx_strand_id
1 'polypeptide(L)'
;MNRLRRTMIAGLALAALTATSAFAGQAGDGTKRLAIQISDNDPATFNKALNVATNFARGMSETGDFYEIEIVTFNAGLHMLRTDTSPVMDRIASISESIPEVKFSACGNTIAGMTKKEGAAPPITEHAGVVTAGVVRLMELDDQGYFIIRP
;
A
#
# COMPACT_ATOMS: atom_id res chain seq x y z
N MET A 1 79.55 35.97 -16.09
CA MET A 1 79.11 35.13 -14.92
C MET A 1 77.66 35.46 -14.63
N ASN A 2 76.71 34.82 -15.36
CA ASN A 2 75.30 35.13 -15.26
C ASN A 2 74.55 33.91 -14.74
N ARG A 3 73.92 34.05 -13.57
CA ARG A 3 73.07 33.02 -13.01
C ARG A 3 71.64 33.23 -13.50
N LEU A 4 71.18 32.32 -14.31
CA LEU A 4 69.77 32.23 -14.73
C LEU A 4 68.93 31.72 -13.52
N ARG A 5 67.99 32.54 -13.07
CA ARG A 5 66.93 32.13 -12.12
C ARG A 5 65.78 31.55 -12.95
N ARG A 6 65.56 30.24 -12.79
CA ARG A 6 64.38 29.55 -13.30
C ARG A 6 63.25 29.77 -12.29
N THR A 7 62.24 30.54 -12.69
CA THR A 7 60.96 30.63 -11.96
C THR A 7 60.08 29.46 -12.41
N MET A 8 59.80 28.55 -11.45
CA MET A 8 58.75 27.53 -11.63
C MET A 8 57.40 28.16 -11.32
N ILE A 9 56.54 28.19 -12.32
CA ILE A 9 55.11 28.53 -12.17
C ILE A 9 54.38 27.21 -11.84
N ALA A 10 53.94 27.06 -10.59
CA ALA A 10 53.08 25.97 -10.16
C ALA A 10 51.65 26.30 -10.59
N GLY A 11 51.17 25.62 -11.61
CA GLY A 11 49.77 25.68 -12.03
C GLY A 11 48.88 24.89 -11.06
N LEU A 12 48.00 25.59 -10.36
CA LEU A 12 47.00 25.01 -9.47
C LEU A 12 45.81 24.61 -10.37
N ALA A 13 45.67 23.30 -10.67
CA ALA A 13 44.52 22.77 -11.36
C ALA A 13 43.38 22.61 -10.34
N LEU A 14 42.39 23.49 -10.44
CA LEU A 14 41.13 23.41 -9.69
C LEU A 14 40.22 22.35 -10.35
N ALA A 15 40.20 21.14 -9.79
CA ALA A 15 39.27 20.11 -10.20
C ALA A 15 37.87 20.43 -9.63
N ALA A 16 37.00 20.92 -10.48
CA ALA A 16 35.58 21.08 -10.16
C ALA A 16 34.93 19.69 -10.09
N LEU A 17 34.65 19.18 -8.89
CA LEU A 17 33.77 18.04 -8.68
C LEU A 17 32.33 18.50 -9.00
N THR A 18 31.84 18.19 -10.18
CA THR A 18 30.40 18.24 -10.48
C THR A 18 29.74 17.04 -9.80
N ALA A 19 29.14 17.25 -8.65
CA ALA A 19 28.25 16.28 -8.04
C ALA A 19 26.98 16.19 -8.90
N THR A 20 26.94 15.24 -9.82
CA THR A 20 25.72 14.80 -10.47
C THR A 20 24.88 14.08 -9.42
N SER A 21 23.91 14.77 -8.84
CA SER A 21 22.83 14.13 -8.08
C SER A 21 22.07 13.23 -9.04
N ALA A 22 22.44 11.96 -9.07
CA ALA A 22 21.62 10.93 -9.67
C ALA A 22 20.33 10.86 -8.85
N PHE A 23 19.25 11.38 -9.39
CA PHE A 23 17.91 10.95 -9.00
C PHE A 23 17.83 9.47 -9.38
N ALA A 24 18.27 8.61 -8.46
CA ALA A 24 17.93 7.20 -8.48
C ALA A 24 16.43 7.14 -8.16
N GLY A 25 15.59 7.22 -9.20
CA GLY A 25 14.25 6.72 -9.12
C GLY A 25 14.37 5.29 -8.59
N GLN A 26 13.74 4.99 -7.45
CA GLN A 26 13.68 3.63 -6.96
C GLN A 26 13.09 2.79 -8.10
N ALA A 27 13.94 2.02 -8.75
CA ALA A 27 13.48 0.94 -9.61
C ALA A 27 12.73 0.01 -8.66
N GLY A 28 11.39 0.00 -8.77
CA GLY A 28 10.56 -0.90 -8.00
C GLY A 28 11.06 -2.33 -8.21
N ASP A 29 10.89 -3.17 -7.21
CA ASP A 29 11.27 -4.60 -7.24
C ASP A 29 10.50 -5.43 -8.29
N GLY A 30 9.76 -4.78 -9.17
CA GLY A 30 8.91 -5.40 -10.21
C GLY A 30 7.56 -5.87 -9.70
N THR A 31 7.32 -5.87 -8.38
CA THR A 31 6.05 -6.29 -7.78
C THR A 31 4.92 -5.31 -8.12
N LYS A 32 3.81 -5.83 -8.61
CA LYS A 32 2.60 -5.05 -8.91
C LYS A 32 1.75 -4.88 -7.64
N ARG A 33 1.47 -3.64 -7.26
CA ARG A 33 0.82 -3.34 -5.98
C ARG A 33 -0.52 -2.64 -6.19
N LEU A 34 -1.57 -3.18 -5.57
CA LEU A 34 -2.94 -2.64 -5.64
C LEU A 34 -3.51 -2.43 -4.24
N ALA A 35 -3.94 -1.21 -3.94
CA ALA A 35 -4.73 -0.90 -2.75
C ALA A 35 -6.19 -0.60 -3.14
N ILE A 36 -7.14 -1.18 -2.43
CA ILE A 36 -8.57 -0.98 -2.66
C ILE A 36 -9.18 -0.31 -1.44
N GLN A 37 -9.69 0.90 -1.62
CA GLN A 37 -10.34 1.67 -0.57
C GLN A 37 -11.83 1.32 -0.46
N ILE A 38 -12.30 0.97 0.74
CA ILE A 38 -13.72 0.74 1.05
C ILE A 38 -14.15 1.64 2.20
N SER A 39 -15.05 2.58 1.94
CA SER A 39 -15.54 3.54 2.93
C SER A 39 -17.06 3.55 3.11
N ASP A 40 -17.79 2.89 2.23
CA ASP A 40 -19.26 2.83 2.22
C ASP A 40 -19.76 1.45 2.64
N ASN A 41 -20.92 1.38 3.30
CA ASN A 41 -21.59 0.13 3.64
C ASN A 41 -22.54 -0.29 2.50
N ASP A 42 -21.96 -0.73 1.40
CA ASP A 42 -22.73 -1.18 0.24
C ASP A 42 -22.27 -2.60 -0.20
N PRO A 43 -23.14 -3.61 -0.10
CA PRO A 43 -22.82 -4.97 -0.52
C PRO A 43 -22.35 -5.08 -1.98
N ALA A 44 -22.85 -4.24 -2.87
CA ALA A 44 -22.43 -4.23 -4.28
C ALA A 44 -20.97 -3.74 -4.39
N THR A 45 -20.58 -2.72 -3.62
CA THR A 45 -19.21 -2.22 -3.54
C THR A 45 -18.28 -3.26 -2.94
N PHE A 46 -18.70 -3.98 -1.88
CA PHE A 46 -17.90 -5.08 -1.30
C PHE A 46 -17.64 -6.17 -2.33
N ASN A 47 -18.67 -6.59 -3.07
CA ASN A 47 -18.52 -7.59 -4.12
C ASN A 47 -17.64 -7.10 -5.27
N LYS A 48 -17.76 -5.83 -5.68
CA LYS A 48 -16.86 -5.24 -6.71
C LYS A 48 -15.41 -5.26 -6.26
N ALA A 49 -15.11 -4.87 -5.01
CA ALA A 49 -13.77 -4.90 -4.47
C ALA A 49 -13.15 -6.30 -4.51
N LEU A 50 -13.89 -7.31 -4.05
CA LEU A 50 -13.42 -8.70 -4.07
C LEU A 50 -13.25 -9.22 -5.52
N ASN A 51 -14.12 -8.83 -6.45
CA ASN A 51 -13.97 -9.17 -7.86
C ASN A 51 -12.72 -8.53 -8.47
N VAL A 52 -12.45 -7.25 -8.16
CA VAL A 52 -11.25 -6.56 -8.64
C VAL A 52 -9.99 -7.23 -8.08
N ALA A 53 -9.95 -7.52 -6.78
CA ALA A 53 -8.81 -8.20 -6.17
C ALA A 53 -8.53 -9.56 -6.82
N THR A 54 -9.55 -10.40 -6.98
CA THR A 54 -9.42 -11.72 -7.62
C THR A 54 -9.03 -11.65 -9.09
N ASN A 55 -9.59 -10.71 -9.84
CA ASN A 55 -9.26 -10.52 -11.26
C ASN A 55 -7.83 -10.00 -11.44
N PHE A 56 -7.40 -9.06 -10.58
CA PHE A 56 -6.03 -8.58 -10.59
C PHE A 56 -5.04 -9.71 -10.28
N ALA A 57 -5.28 -10.46 -9.19
CA ALA A 57 -4.46 -11.61 -8.82
C ALA A 57 -4.34 -12.62 -9.96
N ARG A 58 -5.45 -12.97 -10.60
CA ARG A 58 -5.46 -13.87 -11.76
C ARG A 58 -4.62 -13.32 -12.92
N GLY A 59 -4.82 -12.04 -13.30
CA GLY A 59 -4.07 -11.43 -14.40
C GLY A 59 -2.57 -11.40 -14.13
N MET A 60 -2.13 -11.11 -12.91
CA MET A 60 -0.73 -11.13 -12.53
C MET A 60 -0.14 -12.55 -12.54
N SER A 61 -0.90 -13.52 -12.05
CA SER A 61 -0.49 -14.92 -12.08
C SER A 61 -0.34 -15.46 -13.51
N GLU A 62 -1.22 -15.07 -14.44
CA GLU A 62 -1.15 -15.45 -15.85
C GLU A 62 0.10 -14.89 -16.55
N THR A 63 0.57 -13.71 -16.13
CA THR A 63 1.80 -13.10 -16.67
C THR A 63 3.06 -13.52 -15.91
N GLY A 64 2.92 -14.19 -14.77
CA GLY A 64 4.05 -14.57 -13.90
C GLY A 64 4.64 -13.41 -13.10
N ASP A 65 3.87 -12.30 -12.95
CA ASP A 65 4.27 -11.15 -12.16
C ASP A 65 4.06 -11.40 -10.66
N PHE A 66 4.98 -10.91 -9.82
CA PHE A 66 4.74 -10.80 -8.39
C PHE A 66 3.75 -9.68 -8.11
N TYR A 67 2.86 -9.89 -7.15
CA TYR A 67 1.85 -8.89 -6.80
C TYR A 67 1.50 -8.89 -5.31
N GLU A 68 0.97 -7.77 -4.85
CA GLU A 68 0.42 -7.58 -3.52
C GLU A 68 -0.88 -6.78 -3.63
N ILE A 69 -1.88 -7.16 -2.83
CA ILE A 69 -3.17 -6.49 -2.79
C ILE A 69 -3.52 -6.19 -1.34
N GLU A 70 -3.94 -4.96 -1.05
CA GLU A 70 -4.47 -4.62 0.27
C GLU A 70 -5.84 -3.93 0.15
N ILE A 71 -6.85 -4.49 0.82
CA ILE A 71 -8.19 -3.92 0.91
C ILE A 71 -8.30 -3.20 2.25
N VAL A 72 -8.38 -1.86 2.22
CA VAL A 72 -8.42 -1.01 3.41
C VAL A 72 -9.85 -0.52 3.65
N THR A 73 -10.41 -0.90 4.79
CA THR A 73 -11.78 -0.53 5.17
C THR A 73 -11.81 0.48 6.31
N PHE A 74 -12.63 1.51 6.19
CA PHE A 74 -12.86 2.52 7.22
C PHE A 74 -14.26 3.13 7.10
N ASN A 75 -14.67 3.94 8.07
CA ASN A 75 -16.04 4.47 8.17
C ASN A 75 -17.08 3.35 8.05
N ALA A 76 -18.16 3.57 7.29
CA ALA A 76 -19.18 2.55 7.06
C ALA A 76 -18.67 1.31 6.30
N GLY A 77 -17.57 1.43 5.56
CA GLY A 77 -16.94 0.30 4.88
C GLY A 77 -16.38 -0.78 5.81
N LEU A 78 -16.17 -0.46 7.10
CA LEU A 78 -15.74 -1.45 8.10
C LEU A 78 -16.72 -2.62 8.23
N HIS A 79 -18.01 -2.43 7.91
CA HIS A 79 -19.02 -3.49 7.89
C HIS A 79 -18.63 -4.67 6.98
N MET A 80 -17.80 -4.44 5.95
CA MET A 80 -17.26 -5.51 5.11
C MET A 80 -16.49 -6.57 5.91
N LEU A 81 -15.80 -6.15 6.97
CA LEU A 81 -14.94 -7.03 7.79
C LEU A 81 -15.55 -7.44 9.13
N ARG A 82 -16.77 -7.04 9.43
CA ARG A 82 -17.49 -7.41 10.65
C ARG A 82 -18.13 -8.79 10.49
N THR A 83 -17.85 -9.70 11.42
CA THR A 83 -18.42 -11.05 11.39
C THR A 83 -19.93 -11.11 11.63
N ASP A 84 -20.48 -10.06 12.26
CA ASP A 84 -21.91 -9.96 12.59
C ASP A 84 -22.76 -9.29 11.49
N THR A 85 -22.15 -8.53 10.57
CA THR A 85 -22.92 -7.73 9.59
C THR A 85 -22.44 -7.87 8.15
N SER A 86 -21.30 -8.49 7.90
CA SER A 86 -20.76 -8.61 6.53
C SER A 86 -21.55 -9.62 5.70
N PRO A 87 -22.05 -9.22 4.53
CA PRO A 87 -22.70 -10.15 3.60
C PRO A 87 -21.70 -10.92 2.72
N VAL A 88 -20.38 -10.69 2.88
CA VAL A 88 -19.33 -11.26 2.03
C VAL A 88 -18.29 -12.05 2.82
N MET A 89 -18.61 -12.44 4.05
CA MET A 89 -17.64 -13.08 4.96
C MET A 89 -17.06 -14.37 4.38
N ASP A 90 -17.90 -15.24 3.80
CA ASP A 90 -17.45 -16.49 3.19
C ASP A 90 -16.47 -16.26 2.03
N ARG A 91 -16.69 -15.18 1.27
CA ARG A 91 -15.78 -14.80 0.18
C ARG A 91 -14.45 -14.28 0.71
N ILE A 92 -14.46 -13.51 1.81
CA ILE A 92 -13.23 -13.02 2.47
C ILE A 92 -12.42 -14.21 2.96
N ALA A 93 -13.02 -15.16 3.66
CA ALA A 93 -12.36 -16.37 4.13
C ALA A 93 -11.75 -17.15 2.96
N SER A 94 -12.53 -17.43 1.91
CA SER A 94 -12.07 -18.16 0.73
C SER A 94 -10.91 -17.45 0.01
N ILE A 95 -10.95 -16.12 -0.13
CA ILE A 95 -9.87 -15.35 -0.76
C ILE A 95 -8.61 -15.37 0.12
N SER A 96 -8.74 -15.18 1.44
CA SER A 96 -7.61 -15.21 2.37
C SER A 96 -6.88 -16.56 2.37
N GLU A 97 -7.61 -17.66 2.18
CA GLU A 97 -7.05 -19.00 2.12
C GLU A 97 -6.40 -19.32 0.76
N SER A 98 -7.00 -18.82 -0.35
CA SER A 98 -6.58 -19.19 -1.71
C SER A 98 -5.62 -18.20 -2.35
N ILE A 99 -5.56 -16.95 -1.88
CA ILE A 99 -4.73 -15.87 -2.44
C ILE A 99 -4.02 -15.13 -1.29
N PRO A 100 -2.91 -15.66 -0.77
CA PRO A 100 -2.22 -15.12 0.40
C PRO A 100 -1.65 -13.71 0.18
N GLU A 101 -1.54 -13.26 -1.06
CA GLU A 101 -1.13 -11.90 -1.44
C GLU A 101 -2.22 -10.86 -1.18
N VAL A 102 -3.47 -11.28 -0.90
CA VAL A 102 -4.57 -10.38 -0.54
C VAL A 102 -4.61 -10.20 0.97
N LYS A 103 -4.44 -8.95 1.41
CA LYS A 103 -4.55 -8.54 2.82
C LYS A 103 -5.79 -7.69 3.03
N PHE A 104 -6.41 -7.84 4.21
CA PHE A 104 -7.53 -7.01 4.64
C PHE A 104 -7.11 -6.17 5.84
N SER A 105 -7.40 -4.86 5.80
CA SER A 105 -7.03 -3.89 6.84
C SER A 105 -8.25 -3.16 7.37
N ALA A 106 -8.49 -3.31 8.68
CA ALA A 106 -9.56 -2.66 9.43
C ALA A 106 -9.06 -1.40 10.13
N CYS A 107 -9.73 -0.26 9.94
CA CYS A 107 -9.37 1.00 10.57
C CYS A 107 -9.65 1.01 12.07
N GLY A 108 -8.61 1.13 12.91
CA GLY A 108 -8.70 1.20 14.36
C GLY A 108 -9.49 2.42 14.86
N ASN A 109 -9.35 3.58 14.22
CA ASN A 109 -10.15 4.75 14.55
C ASN A 109 -11.66 4.52 14.32
N THR A 110 -12.02 3.79 13.26
CA THR A 110 -13.41 3.41 12.99
C THR A 110 -13.92 2.42 14.03
N ILE A 111 -13.11 1.40 14.38
CA ILE A 111 -13.43 0.45 15.45
C ILE A 111 -13.70 1.21 16.76
N ALA A 112 -12.81 2.12 17.14
CA ALA A 112 -12.98 2.93 18.35
C ALA A 112 -14.25 3.81 18.31
N GLY A 113 -14.57 4.39 17.15
CA GLY A 113 -15.80 5.17 16.95
C GLY A 113 -17.06 4.31 17.07
N MET A 114 -17.07 3.12 16.46
CA MET A 114 -18.17 2.17 16.57
C MET A 114 -18.31 1.65 18.00
N THR A 115 -17.22 1.34 18.70
CA THR A 115 -17.23 0.93 20.11
C THR A 115 -17.94 1.96 21.00
N LYS A 116 -17.64 3.26 20.82
CA LYS A 116 -18.30 4.33 21.58
C LYS A 116 -19.79 4.43 21.25
N LYS A 117 -20.18 4.20 20.02
CA LYS A 117 -21.57 4.30 19.56
C LYS A 117 -22.41 3.08 19.94
N GLU A 118 -21.83 1.89 19.85
CA GLU A 118 -22.51 0.60 20.01
C GLU A 118 -22.38 0.04 21.45
N GLY A 119 -21.46 0.59 22.26
CA GLY A 119 -21.20 0.14 23.63
C GLY A 119 -20.29 -1.09 23.74
N ALA A 120 -19.93 -1.71 22.60
CA ALA A 120 -19.00 -2.83 22.50
C ALA A 120 -18.18 -2.73 21.21
N ALA A 121 -16.98 -3.31 21.21
CA ALA A 121 -16.16 -3.35 20.02
C ALA A 121 -16.83 -4.22 18.94
N PRO A 122 -16.89 -3.73 17.66
CA PRO A 122 -17.42 -4.55 16.58
C PRO A 122 -16.53 -5.80 16.38
N PRO A 123 -17.13 -6.99 16.21
CA PRO A 123 -16.35 -8.20 15.96
C PRO A 123 -15.75 -8.16 14.54
N ILE A 124 -14.42 -8.14 14.46
CA ILE A 124 -13.69 -8.13 13.20
C ILE A 124 -13.21 -9.55 12.88
N THR A 125 -13.28 -9.94 11.60
CA THR A 125 -12.78 -11.24 11.14
C THR A 125 -11.30 -11.42 11.45
N GLU A 126 -10.90 -12.65 11.77
CA GLU A 126 -9.48 -13.03 11.96
C GLU A 126 -8.60 -12.86 10.70
N HIS A 127 -9.24 -12.82 9.52
CA HIS A 127 -8.56 -12.59 8.24
C HIS A 127 -8.11 -11.14 8.03
N ALA A 128 -8.46 -10.21 8.94
CA ALA A 128 -8.12 -8.81 8.82
C ALA A 128 -7.15 -8.35 9.91
N GLY A 129 -6.11 -7.63 9.50
CA GLY A 129 -5.26 -6.86 10.41
C GLY A 129 -5.91 -5.54 10.81
N VAL A 130 -5.59 -5.02 12.00
CA VAL A 130 -6.03 -3.69 12.44
C VAL A 130 -4.90 -2.69 12.20
N VAL A 131 -5.21 -1.61 11.46
CA VAL A 131 -4.30 -0.48 11.24
C VAL A 131 -4.78 0.72 12.06
N THR A 132 -3.88 1.62 12.45
CA THR A 132 -4.23 2.78 13.29
C THR A 132 -5.33 3.63 12.67
N ALA A 133 -5.17 3.98 11.39
CA ALA A 133 -6.14 4.77 10.63
C ALA A 133 -6.13 4.36 9.16
N GLY A 134 -7.30 4.10 8.58
CA GLY A 134 -7.40 3.62 7.19
C GLY A 134 -6.82 4.60 6.17
N VAL A 135 -7.05 5.90 6.32
CA VAL A 135 -6.50 6.92 5.41
C VAL A 135 -4.99 7.03 5.53
N VAL A 136 -4.43 6.94 6.75
CA VAL A 136 -2.97 6.92 6.94
C VAL A 136 -2.38 5.68 6.28
N ARG A 137 -3.04 4.52 6.44
CA ARG A 137 -2.60 3.29 5.76
C ARG A 137 -2.59 3.43 4.24
N LEU A 138 -3.58 4.10 3.66
CA LEU A 138 -3.58 4.36 2.20
C LEU A 138 -2.41 5.26 1.78
N MET A 139 -2.05 6.27 2.56
CA MET A 139 -0.87 7.10 2.29
C MET A 139 0.43 6.28 2.36
N GLU A 140 0.57 5.43 3.39
CA GLU A 140 1.72 4.53 3.51
C GLU A 140 1.83 3.57 2.31
N LEU A 141 0.70 3.09 1.80
CA LEU A 141 0.64 2.21 0.63
C LEU A 141 1.01 2.98 -0.65
N ASP A 142 0.55 4.23 -0.80
CA ASP A 142 0.94 5.10 -1.91
C ASP A 142 2.46 5.33 -1.93
N ASP A 143 3.04 5.65 -0.78
CA ASP A 143 4.49 5.80 -0.61
C ASP A 143 5.27 4.49 -0.95
N GLN A 144 4.63 3.33 -0.80
CA GLN A 144 5.17 2.01 -1.17
C GLN A 144 4.91 1.63 -2.64
N GLY A 145 4.29 2.52 -3.41
CA GLY A 145 4.02 2.34 -4.83
C GLY A 145 2.76 1.52 -5.15
N TYR A 146 1.81 1.44 -4.23
CA TYR A 146 0.50 0.87 -4.50
C TYR A 146 -0.34 1.79 -5.39
N PHE A 147 -0.95 1.21 -6.42
CA PHE A 147 -2.00 1.89 -7.17
C PHE A 147 -3.30 1.83 -6.37
N ILE A 148 -3.81 3.00 -5.97
CA ILE A 148 -4.99 3.08 -5.11
C ILE A 148 -6.25 3.24 -5.96
N ILE A 149 -7.25 2.39 -5.71
CA ILE A 149 -8.56 2.50 -6.35
C ILE A 149 -9.69 2.51 -5.32
N ARG A 150 -10.81 3.08 -5.76
CA ARG A 150 -12.12 2.99 -5.08
C ARG A 150 -13.12 2.42 -6.09
N PRO A 151 -13.63 1.18 -5.91
CA PRO A 151 -14.52 0.51 -6.85
C PRO A 151 -15.96 1.04 -6.85
#